data_5dd1c0e38551d022a80bb2ab83e85619
#
_entry.id   5dd1c0e38551d022a80bb2ab83e85619
#
_cell.length_a   1.000
_cell.length_b   1.000
_cell.length_c   1.000
_cell.angle_alpha   90.00
_cell.angle_beta   90.00
_cell.angle_gamma   90.00
#
_symmetry.space_group_name_H-M   'P 1'
#
loop_
_entity.id
_entity.type
_entity.pdbx_description
1 polymer ?
#
loop_
_entity_poly.entity_id
_entity_poly.type
_entity_poly.pdbx_seq_one_letter_code
_entity_poly.pdbx_strand_id
1 'polypeptide(L)'
;MTAAHKVKITYCAECGYEPQTLDLAKALMLEFGARLSSIELIPWEGGTFEVSVDGQLIHSMKRDGGFGDSAAIKDAVRTRLAG
;
A
#
# COMPACT_ATOMS: atom_id res chain seq x y z
N MET A 1 -8.14 15.40 -16.87
CA MET A 1 -8.27 15.30 -15.42
C MET A 1 -7.20 14.36 -14.87
N THR A 2 -6.56 14.74 -13.84
CA THR A 2 -5.41 14.04 -13.34
C THR A 2 -5.66 13.46 -11.97
N ALA A 3 -5.35 12.18 -11.79
CA ALA A 3 -5.35 11.58 -10.47
C ALA A 3 -4.23 12.22 -9.66
N ALA A 4 -4.51 12.52 -8.40
CA ALA A 4 -3.55 13.20 -7.53
C ALA A 4 -3.14 12.36 -6.33
N HIS A 5 -3.55 11.10 -6.29
CA HIS A 5 -3.32 10.25 -5.13
C HIS A 5 -2.15 9.30 -5.38
N LYS A 6 -1.24 9.23 -4.43
CA LYS A 6 -0.04 8.40 -4.53
C LYS A 6 -0.03 7.39 -3.40
N VAL A 7 0.14 6.13 -3.76
CA VAL A 7 0.29 5.04 -2.81
C VAL A 7 1.75 4.64 -2.74
N LYS A 8 2.23 4.39 -1.53
CA LYS A 8 3.60 3.95 -1.29
C LYS A 8 3.55 2.69 -0.44
N ILE A 9 4.23 1.64 -0.88
CA ILE A 9 4.37 0.40 -0.12
C ILE A 9 5.84 0.19 0.16
N THR A 10 6.21 0.24 1.44
CA THR A 10 7.58 -0.01 1.87
C THR A 10 7.62 -1.42 2.46
N TYR A 11 8.48 -2.27 1.94
CA TYR A 11 8.49 -3.68 2.29
C TYR A 11 9.90 -4.18 2.61
N CYS A 12 9.98 -5.22 3.42
CA CYS A 12 11.26 -5.83 3.75
C CYS A 12 11.72 -6.73 2.61
N ALA A 13 12.70 -6.28 1.84
CA ALA A 13 13.23 -7.05 0.71
C ALA A 13 14.02 -8.26 1.19
N GLU A 14 14.82 -8.09 2.24
CA GLU A 14 15.61 -9.20 2.78
C GLU A 14 14.75 -10.28 3.46
N CYS A 15 13.51 -9.93 3.80
CA CYS A 15 12.56 -10.88 4.39
C CYS A 15 11.81 -11.69 3.35
N GLY A 16 11.91 -11.33 2.08
CA GLY A 16 11.15 -12.00 1.03
C GLY A 16 9.69 -11.59 0.96
N TYR A 17 9.38 -10.33 1.26
CA TYR A 17 8.00 -9.85 1.28
C TYR A 17 7.47 -9.44 -0.10
N GLU A 18 8.21 -9.74 -1.16
CA GLU A 18 7.79 -9.40 -2.51
C GLU A 18 6.42 -9.97 -2.90
N PRO A 19 6.12 -11.26 -2.64
CA PRO A 19 4.82 -11.78 -3.04
C PRO A 19 3.65 -11.00 -2.45
N GLN A 20 3.71 -10.68 -1.16
CA GLN A 20 2.65 -9.94 -0.49
C GLN A 20 2.54 -8.52 -1.02
N THR A 21 3.70 -7.90 -1.29
CA THR A 21 3.77 -6.54 -1.81
C THR A 21 3.16 -6.48 -3.21
N LEU A 22 3.52 -7.44 -4.08
CA LEU A 22 3.01 -7.48 -5.44
C LEU A 22 1.52 -7.79 -5.46
N ASP A 23 1.06 -8.68 -4.58
CA ASP A 23 -0.36 -9.00 -4.48
C ASP A 23 -1.18 -7.76 -4.09
N LEU A 24 -0.69 -6.99 -3.12
CA LEU A 24 -1.37 -5.77 -2.70
C LEU A 24 -1.36 -4.73 -3.82
N ALA A 25 -0.21 -4.53 -4.46
CA ALA A 25 -0.10 -3.58 -5.55
C ALA A 25 -1.07 -3.93 -6.67
N LYS A 26 -1.14 -5.21 -7.03
CA LYS A 26 -2.08 -5.68 -8.05
C LYS A 26 -3.52 -5.41 -7.65
N ALA A 27 -3.88 -5.71 -6.40
CA ALA A 27 -5.23 -5.47 -5.92
C ALA A 27 -5.60 -3.99 -5.99
N LEU A 28 -4.67 -3.11 -5.62
CA LEU A 28 -4.91 -1.67 -5.67
C LEU A 28 -5.03 -1.18 -7.11
N MET A 29 -4.21 -1.70 -8.01
CA MET A 29 -4.29 -1.34 -9.43
C MET A 29 -5.63 -1.72 -10.03
N LEU A 30 -6.11 -2.93 -9.73
CA LEU A 30 -7.37 -3.42 -10.27
C LEU A 30 -8.57 -2.70 -9.67
N GLU A 31 -8.47 -2.33 -8.40
CA GLU A 31 -9.59 -1.68 -7.71
C GLU A 31 -9.71 -0.19 -8.07
N PHE A 32 -8.58 0.52 -8.07
CA PHE A 32 -8.59 1.98 -8.16
C PHE A 32 -8.09 2.52 -9.50
N GLY A 33 -7.26 1.75 -10.18
CA GLY A 33 -6.85 2.10 -11.55
C GLY A 33 -6.37 3.52 -11.70
N ALA A 34 -7.01 4.25 -12.60
CA ALA A 34 -6.62 5.61 -12.96
C ALA A 34 -6.90 6.65 -11.87
N ARG A 35 -7.52 6.25 -10.76
CA ARG A 35 -7.70 7.16 -9.61
C ARG A 35 -6.39 7.35 -8.84
N LEU A 36 -5.39 6.50 -9.10
CA LEU A 36 -4.07 6.63 -8.50
C LEU A 36 -3.11 7.21 -9.52
N SER A 37 -2.33 8.22 -9.14
CA SER A 37 -1.30 8.75 -10.01
C SER A 37 -0.07 7.87 -10.02
N SER A 38 0.18 7.16 -8.91
CA SER A 38 1.31 6.24 -8.83
C SER A 38 1.14 5.24 -7.70
N ILE A 39 1.80 4.10 -7.84
CA ILE A 39 2.02 3.15 -6.74
C ILE A 39 3.52 2.93 -6.70
N GLU A 40 4.13 3.28 -5.60
CA GLU A 40 5.57 3.19 -5.43
C GLU A 40 5.91 2.03 -4.51
N LEU A 41 6.82 1.15 -4.94
CA LEU A 41 7.26 0.01 -4.15
C LEU A 41 8.69 0.28 -3.70
N ILE A 42 8.91 0.35 -2.39
CA ILE A 42 10.20 0.73 -1.83
C ILE A 42 10.78 -0.44 -1.04
N PRO A 43 11.89 -1.03 -1.51
CA PRO A 43 12.55 -2.09 -0.74
C PRO A 43 13.21 -1.50 0.51
N TRP A 44 13.06 -2.19 1.62
CA TRP A 44 13.60 -1.77 2.90
C TRP A 44 14.06 -3.00 3.67
N GLU A 45 14.22 -2.88 4.96
CA GLU A 45 14.75 -3.93 5.81
C GLU A 45 14.01 -3.97 7.15
N GLY A 46 14.40 -4.90 8.03
CA GLY A 46 13.89 -4.92 9.40
C GLY A 46 12.46 -5.39 9.56
N GLY A 47 11.97 -6.23 8.66
CA GLY A 47 10.61 -6.75 8.76
C GLY A 47 9.54 -5.70 8.47
N THR A 48 9.89 -4.67 7.72
CA THR A 48 8.97 -3.56 7.42
C THR A 48 7.93 -3.97 6.39
N PHE A 49 6.68 -3.61 6.66
CA PHE A 49 5.63 -3.62 5.66
C PHE A 49 4.66 -2.49 6.01
N GLU A 50 4.73 -1.40 5.24
CA GLU A 50 3.95 -0.19 5.50
C GLU A 50 3.31 0.32 4.24
N VAL A 51 2.05 0.71 4.35
CA VAL A 51 1.28 1.26 3.23
C VAL A 51 0.83 2.66 3.60
N SER A 52 1.12 3.62 2.72
CA SER A 52 0.68 4.99 2.94
C SER A 52 0.00 5.53 1.68
N VAL A 53 -0.89 6.49 1.88
CA VAL A 53 -1.59 7.19 0.80
C VAL A 53 -1.38 8.67 1.03
N ASP A 54 -0.80 9.34 0.05
CA ASP A 54 -0.53 10.79 0.10
C ASP A 54 0.24 11.17 1.36
N GLY A 55 1.17 10.31 1.76
CA GLY A 55 2.02 10.55 2.93
C GLY A 55 1.41 10.13 4.26
N GLN A 56 0.18 9.63 4.27
CA GLN A 56 -0.46 9.17 5.51
C GLN A 56 -0.40 7.66 5.61
N LEU A 57 0.15 7.18 6.72
CA LEU A 57 0.29 5.74 6.97
C LEU A 57 -1.08 5.13 7.26
N ILE A 58 -1.50 4.17 6.43
CA ILE A 58 -2.78 3.49 6.62
C ILE A 58 -2.61 2.08 7.18
N HIS A 59 -1.44 1.48 6.97
CA HIS A 59 -1.14 0.16 7.55
C HIS A 59 0.34 0.07 7.86
N SER A 60 0.67 -0.52 9.00
CA SER A 60 2.04 -0.79 9.38
C SER A 60 2.08 -2.13 10.09
N MET A 61 2.94 -3.03 9.62
CA MET A 61 3.11 -4.34 10.26
C MET A 61 3.54 -4.19 11.72
N LYS A 62 4.40 -3.21 12.01
CA LYS A 62 4.88 -2.99 13.37
C LYS A 62 3.79 -2.45 14.29
N ARG A 63 2.92 -1.59 13.76
CA ARG A 63 1.84 -1.00 14.54
C ARG A 63 0.63 -1.93 14.64
N ASP A 64 0.25 -2.54 13.51
CA ASP A 64 -1.03 -3.23 13.36
C ASP A 64 -0.90 -4.75 13.36
N GLY A 65 0.31 -5.27 13.19
CA GLY A 65 0.58 -6.70 13.12
C GLY A 65 0.33 -7.28 11.73
N GLY A 66 1.30 -8.05 11.23
CA GLY A 66 1.16 -8.78 9.97
C GLY A 66 0.97 -7.90 8.74
N PHE A 67 0.63 -8.55 7.64
CA PHE A 67 0.41 -7.88 6.35
C PHE A 67 -0.96 -7.19 6.28
N GLY A 68 -1.82 -7.46 7.24
CA GLY A 68 -3.17 -6.93 7.21
C GLY A 68 -4.07 -7.69 6.24
N ASP A 69 -5.34 -7.33 6.28
CA ASP A 69 -6.34 -7.87 5.36
C ASP A 69 -6.39 -6.94 4.15
N SER A 70 -6.20 -7.49 2.94
CA SER A 70 -6.22 -6.66 1.73
C SER A 70 -7.54 -5.93 1.56
N ALA A 71 -8.67 -6.51 2.00
CA ALA A 71 -9.96 -5.82 1.95
C ALA A 71 -9.96 -4.59 2.85
N ALA A 72 -9.40 -4.71 4.05
CA ALA A 72 -9.33 -3.59 4.99
C ALA A 72 -8.40 -2.49 4.45
N ILE A 73 -7.28 -2.87 3.85
CA ILE A 73 -6.36 -1.89 3.27
C ILE A 73 -7.03 -1.19 2.09
N LYS A 74 -7.74 -1.92 1.23
CA LYS A 74 -8.48 -1.31 0.13
C LYS A 74 -9.53 -0.33 0.63
N ASP A 75 -10.23 -0.68 1.70
CA ASP A 75 -11.22 0.24 2.30
C ASP A 75 -10.56 1.51 2.82
N ALA A 76 -9.41 1.38 3.46
CA ALA A 76 -8.67 2.54 3.96
C ALA A 76 -8.21 3.45 2.81
N VAL A 77 -7.72 2.84 1.72
CA VAL A 77 -7.35 3.61 0.53
C VAL A 77 -8.58 4.31 -0.05
N ARG A 78 -9.68 3.58 -0.19
CA ARG A 78 -10.93 4.14 -0.75
C ARG A 78 -11.40 5.35 0.05
N THR A 79 -11.30 5.28 1.36
CA THR A 79 -11.68 6.39 2.23
C THR A 79 -10.82 7.63 1.95
N ARG A 80 -9.52 7.43 1.76
CA ARG A 80 -8.62 8.54 1.45
C ARG A 80 -8.92 9.15 0.09
N LEU A 81 -9.26 8.32 -0.90
CA LEU A 81 -9.56 8.81 -2.25
C LEU A 81 -10.88 9.57 -2.29
N ALA A 82 -11.82 9.23 -1.43
CA ALA A 82 -13.12 9.89 -1.37
C ALA A 82 -13.06 11.25 -0.66
N GLY A 83 -12.08 11.42 0.19
CA GLY A 83 -11.90 12.67 0.94
C GLY A 83 -11.07 13.71 0.18
#